data_2bd00f0b115ec9a2f3ffd0cd5f4d774c
#
_entry.id   2bd00f0b115ec9a2f3ffd0cd5f4d774c
#
_cell.length_a   1.000
_cell.length_b   1.000
_cell.length_c   1.000
_cell.angle_alpha   90.00
_cell.angle_beta   90.00
_cell.angle_gamma   90.00
#
_symmetry.space_group_name_H-M   'P 1'
#
loop_
_entity.id
_entity.type
_entity.pdbx_description
1 polymer ?
#
loop_
_entity_poly.entity_id
_entity_poly.type
_entity_poly.pdbx_seq_one_letter_code
_entity_poly.pdbx_strand_id
1 'polypeptide(L)'
;LTSTSTTTETREDGSKVTTITKPDGSKTVTVEQPDGIKSETVTTKDGDVTITVTDKNGEELVKAEIPATIPEPETKFEDLDTTPWAEEAINKVAGLELVNGTGENKYSPIAPMTRGSLATVLHRLSQGKTDYESTFKDVAQGRYYTEGVAWAAKAGVVKGITDEIFAPEQTITREQLAVMMARYAKLVGLNTKADAKALDRFTDGDATGTWAVDGVAWCVQNGILKGKGNDTLDPTAEVTRAEVAVMLDRF
;
A
#
# COMPACT_ATOMS: atom_id res chain seq x y z
N LEU A 1 -17.66 -0.82 -27.18
CA LEU A 1 -18.68 0.16 -26.73
C LEU A 1 -18.80 1.26 -27.78
N THR A 2 -20.02 1.59 -28.20
CA THR A 2 -20.29 2.66 -29.21
C THR A 2 -20.55 4.02 -28.56
N SER A 3 -20.72 4.07 -27.23
CA SER A 3 -21.00 5.28 -26.44
C SER A 3 -20.38 5.19 -25.06
N THR A 4 -20.20 6.34 -24.40
CA THR A 4 -19.80 6.44 -23.00
C THR A 4 -20.90 5.85 -22.11
N SER A 5 -20.52 5.01 -21.15
CA SER A 5 -21.41 4.46 -20.14
C SER A 5 -21.06 5.04 -18.76
N THR A 6 -22.07 5.30 -17.94
CA THR A 6 -21.90 5.76 -16.56
C THR A 6 -22.73 4.88 -15.63
N THR A 7 -22.12 4.37 -14.58
CA THR A 7 -22.79 3.64 -13.50
C THR A 7 -22.51 4.30 -12.17
N THR A 8 -23.47 4.26 -11.26
CA THR A 8 -23.30 4.76 -9.88
C THR A 8 -23.89 3.73 -8.92
N GLU A 9 -23.12 3.42 -7.87
CA GLU A 9 -23.55 2.53 -6.79
C GLU A 9 -23.16 3.10 -5.43
N THR A 10 -23.82 2.65 -4.39
CA THR A 10 -23.45 2.97 -3.00
C THR A 10 -23.01 1.67 -2.33
N ARG A 11 -21.80 1.68 -1.77
CA ARG A 11 -21.27 0.55 -0.99
C ARG A 11 -21.91 0.48 0.39
N GLU A 12 -21.74 -0.64 1.08
CA GLU A 12 -22.26 -0.84 2.43
C GLU A 12 -21.65 0.11 3.47
N ASP A 13 -20.42 0.58 3.26
CA ASP A 13 -19.74 1.58 4.10
C ASP A 13 -20.26 3.00 3.86
N GLY A 14 -21.24 3.17 2.96
CA GLY A 14 -21.79 4.46 2.58
C GLY A 14 -21.03 5.20 1.48
N SER A 15 -19.92 4.67 1.00
CA SER A 15 -19.17 5.27 -0.11
C SER A 15 -19.96 5.21 -1.40
N LYS A 16 -19.99 6.34 -2.14
CA LYS A 16 -20.60 6.45 -3.46
C LYS A 16 -19.55 6.25 -4.54
N VAL A 17 -19.77 5.28 -5.41
CA VAL A 17 -18.86 4.94 -6.51
C VAL A 17 -19.50 5.31 -7.84
N THR A 18 -18.85 6.13 -8.63
CA THR A 18 -19.23 6.45 -10.00
C THR A 18 -18.18 5.94 -10.97
N THR A 19 -18.59 5.13 -11.92
CA THR A 19 -17.71 4.59 -12.96
C THR A 19 -18.14 5.10 -14.33
N ILE A 20 -17.22 5.71 -15.05
CA ILE A 20 -17.39 6.17 -16.43
C ILE A 20 -16.46 5.34 -17.32
N THR A 21 -17.02 4.67 -18.32
CA THR A 21 -16.26 3.93 -19.34
C THR A 21 -16.51 4.56 -20.69
N LYS A 22 -15.44 4.96 -21.39
CA LYS A 22 -15.49 5.57 -22.73
C LYS A 22 -15.42 4.51 -23.83
N PRO A 23 -15.81 4.86 -25.07
CA PRO A 23 -15.74 3.95 -26.21
C PRO A 23 -14.34 3.41 -26.54
N ASP A 24 -13.29 4.18 -26.23
CA ASP A 24 -11.90 3.80 -26.43
C ASP A 24 -11.37 2.81 -25.36
N GLY A 25 -12.21 2.46 -24.39
CA GLY A 25 -11.88 1.54 -23.30
C GLY A 25 -11.28 2.23 -22.06
N SER A 26 -10.99 3.54 -22.13
CA SER A 26 -10.54 4.28 -20.92
C SER A 26 -11.64 4.35 -19.87
N LYS A 27 -11.23 4.36 -18.59
CA LYS A 27 -12.13 4.26 -17.46
C LYS A 27 -11.79 5.28 -16.38
N THR A 28 -12.82 5.93 -15.83
CA THR A 28 -12.68 6.78 -14.64
C THR A 28 -13.56 6.21 -13.54
N VAL A 29 -12.97 5.99 -12.37
CA VAL A 29 -13.70 5.57 -11.15
C VAL A 29 -13.52 6.65 -10.11
N THR A 30 -14.62 7.24 -9.66
CA THR A 30 -14.66 8.21 -8.57
C THR A 30 -15.31 7.57 -7.35
N VAL A 31 -14.67 7.67 -6.19
CA VAL A 31 -15.22 7.20 -4.91
C VAL A 31 -15.29 8.36 -3.95
N GLU A 32 -16.49 8.66 -3.47
CA GLU A 32 -16.76 9.66 -2.43
C GLU A 32 -17.06 8.93 -1.13
N GLN A 33 -16.16 9.04 -0.14
CA GLN A 33 -16.30 8.38 1.16
C GLN A 33 -17.13 9.23 2.13
N PRO A 34 -17.81 8.63 3.13
CA PRO A 34 -18.62 9.37 4.10
C PRO A 34 -17.85 10.39 4.93
N ASP A 35 -16.56 10.21 5.12
CA ASP A 35 -15.65 11.14 5.83
C ASP A 35 -15.20 12.34 4.98
N GLY A 36 -15.66 12.39 3.72
CA GLY A 36 -15.37 13.48 2.78
C GLY A 36 -14.09 13.27 1.96
N ILE A 37 -13.39 12.15 2.10
CA ILE A 37 -12.30 11.78 1.21
C ILE A 37 -12.88 11.43 -0.15
N LYS A 38 -12.29 11.98 -1.22
CA LYS A 38 -12.65 11.68 -2.59
C LYS A 38 -11.43 11.16 -3.35
N SER A 39 -11.56 9.99 -3.94
CA SER A 39 -10.57 9.43 -4.85
C SER A 39 -11.09 9.41 -6.29
N GLU A 40 -10.20 9.66 -7.24
CA GLU A 40 -10.45 9.48 -8.66
C GLU A 40 -9.32 8.65 -9.25
N THR A 41 -9.69 7.55 -9.89
CA THR A 41 -8.75 6.67 -10.60
C THR A 41 -9.08 6.73 -12.08
N VAL A 42 -8.14 7.17 -12.89
CA VAL A 42 -8.25 7.18 -14.36
C VAL A 42 -7.34 6.12 -14.93
N THR A 43 -7.90 5.20 -15.71
CA THR A 43 -7.15 4.21 -16.48
C THR A 43 -7.27 4.58 -17.96
N THR A 44 -6.15 4.80 -18.63
CA THR A 44 -6.11 5.07 -20.07
C THR A 44 -6.38 3.80 -20.86
N LYS A 45 -6.68 3.93 -22.15
CA LYS A 45 -6.82 2.78 -23.06
C LYS A 45 -5.54 1.92 -23.14
N ASP A 46 -4.38 2.52 -22.89
CA ASP A 46 -3.06 1.85 -22.96
C ASP A 46 -2.66 1.23 -21.62
N GLY A 47 -3.46 1.45 -20.56
CA GLY A 47 -3.30 0.83 -19.26
C GLY A 47 -2.56 1.71 -18.22
N ASP A 48 -2.16 2.94 -18.58
CA ASP A 48 -1.61 3.86 -17.58
C ASP A 48 -2.69 4.24 -16.57
N VAL A 49 -2.32 4.32 -15.30
CA VAL A 49 -3.22 4.64 -14.20
C VAL A 49 -2.79 5.92 -13.50
N THR A 50 -3.73 6.85 -13.36
CA THR A 50 -3.55 8.05 -12.52
C THR A 50 -4.52 7.97 -11.35
N ILE A 51 -4.04 8.20 -10.13
CA ILE A 51 -4.84 8.22 -8.91
C ILE A 51 -4.68 9.58 -8.24
N THR A 52 -5.80 10.28 -8.06
CA THR A 52 -5.86 11.54 -7.30
C THR A 52 -6.77 11.34 -6.09
N VAL A 53 -6.30 11.71 -4.90
CA VAL A 53 -7.12 11.69 -3.68
C VAL A 53 -7.08 13.05 -3.02
N THR A 54 -8.25 13.57 -2.66
CA THR A 54 -8.40 14.80 -1.89
C THR A 54 -9.13 14.54 -0.58
N ASP A 55 -8.76 15.28 0.46
CA ASP A 55 -9.51 15.31 1.72
C ASP A 55 -10.79 16.15 1.59
N LYS A 56 -11.59 16.21 2.65
CA LYS A 56 -12.85 16.99 2.72
C LYS A 56 -12.68 18.50 2.50
N ASN A 57 -11.46 19.02 2.62
CA ASN A 57 -11.14 20.44 2.40
C ASN A 57 -10.60 20.69 0.98
N GLY A 58 -10.49 19.63 0.16
CA GLY A 58 -9.91 19.69 -1.19
C GLY A 58 -8.38 19.65 -1.20
N GLU A 59 -7.73 19.34 -0.07
CA GLU A 59 -6.28 19.16 -0.02
C GLU A 59 -5.89 17.82 -0.69
N GLU A 60 -4.93 17.89 -1.63
CA GLU A 60 -4.45 16.72 -2.36
C GLU A 60 -3.53 15.86 -1.47
N LEU A 61 -3.96 14.63 -1.20
CA LEU A 61 -3.22 13.64 -0.40
C LEU A 61 -2.43 12.66 -1.26
N VAL A 62 -2.97 12.32 -2.45
CA VAL A 62 -2.35 11.40 -3.42
C VAL A 62 -2.45 12.00 -4.81
N LYS A 63 -1.35 11.87 -5.57
CA LYS A 63 -1.30 12.20 -7.00
C LYS A 63 -0.35 11.23 -7.69
N ALA A 64 -0.73 9.96 -7.75
CA ALA A 64 0.11 8.90 -8.28
C ALA A 64 -0.11 8.69 -9.77
N GLU A 65 0.98 8.48 -10.50
CA GLU A 65 0.99 8.05 -11.90
C GLU A 65 1.72 6.72 -11.99
N ILE A 66 1.02 5.68 -12.46
CA ILE A 66 1.55 4.34 -12.59
C ILE A 66 1.52 3.97 -14.08
N PRO A 67 2.68 3.79 -14.72
CA PRO A 67 2.75 3.44 -16.12
C PRO A 67 2.28 2.00 -16.35
N ALA A 68 1.62 1.75 -17.48
CA ALA A 68 1.22 0.41 -17.91
C ALA A 68 2.43 -0.53 -18.08
N THR A 69 3.57 0.03 -18.48
CA THR A 69 4.84 -0.71 -18.58
C THR A 69 5.78 -0.17 -17.53
N ILE A 70 6.06 -1.00 -16.52
CA ILE A 70 7.00 -0.64 -15.45
C ILE A 70 8.42 -0.66 -16.02
N PRO A 71 9.20 0.42 -15.84
CA PRO A 71 10.58 0.47 -16.33
C PRO A 71 11.47 -0.53 -15.57
N GLU A 72 12.51 -0.99 -16.26
CA GLU A 72 13.57 -1.76 -15.59
C GLU A 72 14.30 -0.86 -14.56
N PRO A 73 14.73 -1.40 -13.43
CA PRO A 73 15.46 -0.63 -12.44
C PRO A 73 16.82 -0.16 -12.99
N GLU A 74 17.23 1.05 -12.63
CA GLU A 74 18.54 1.58 -13.01
C GLU A 74 19.69 0.73 -12.46
N THR A 75 19.50 0.16 -11.27
CA THR A 75 20.50 -0.69 -10.60
C THR A 75 20.13 -2.16 -10.76
N LYS A 76 21.04 -2.94 -11.32
CA LYS A 76 20.94 -4.40 -11.30
C LYS A 76 21.48 -4.91 -9.96
N PHE A 77 20.62 -5.51 -9.14
CA PHE A 77 21.01 -6.05 -7.85
C PHE A 77 21.74 -7.40 -8.01
N GLU A 78 22.80 -7.58 -7.22
CA GLU A 78 23.70 -8.76 -7.28
C GLU A 78 23.43 -9.77 -6.16
N ASP A 79 22.49 -9.48 -5.25
CA ASP A 79 22.22 -10.28 -4.05
C ASP A 79 20.81 -10.92 -4.03
N LEU A 80 20.18 -11.08 -5.20
CA LEU A 80 18.83 -11.65 -5.31
C LEU A 80 18.81 -13.18 -5.39
N ASP A 81 19.92 -13.83 -5.60
CA ASP A 81 20.06 -15.29 -5.70
C ASP A 81 19.58 -16.03 -4.43
N THR A 82 19.60 -15.36 -3.28
CA THR A 82 19.04 -15.88 -2.01
C THR A 82 17.50 -15.88 -1.96
N THR A 83 16.87 -15.12 -2.84
CA THR A 83 15.40 -14.92 -2.89
C THR A 83 14.87 -14.91 -4.32
N PRO A 84 15.14 -15.93 -5.16
CA PRO A 84 14.77 -15.93 -6.58
C PRO A 84 13.26 -15.82 -6.80
N TRP A 85 12.45 -16.23 -5.81
CA TRP A 85 11.00 -16.10 -5.83
C TRP A 85 10.49 -14.65 -5.78
N ALA A 86 11.33 -13.69 -5.38
CA ALA A 86 10.98 -12.28 -5.25
C ALA A 86 11.67 -11.39 -6.31
N GLU A 87 12.55 -11.93 -7.15
CA GLU A 87 13.37 -11.14 -8.09
C GLU A 87 12.50 -10.26 -9.01
N GLU A 88 11.45 -10.81 -9.60
CA GLU A 88 10.55 -10.05 -10.48
C GLU A 88 9.88 -8.89 -9.73
N ALA A 89 9.32 -9.17 -8.53
CA ALA A 89 8.68 -8.16 -7.70
C ALA A 89 9.67 -7.08 -7.24
N ILE A 90 10.89 -7.47 -6.87
CA ILE A 90 11.95 -6.53 -6.47
C ILE A 90 12.29 -5.60 -7.64
N ASN A 91 12.47 -6.13 -8.84
CA ASN A 91 12.77 -5.32 -10.03
C ASN A 91 11.61 -4.35 -10.34
N LYS A 92 10.36 -4.77 -10.21
CA LYS A 92 9.20 -3.90 -10.43
C LYS A 92 9.15 -2.75 -9.41
N VAL A 93 9.26 -3.04 -8.11
CA VAL A 93 9.19 -1.98 -7.09
C VAL A 93 10.41 -1.05 -7.14
N ALA A 94 11.56 -1.54 -7.58
CA ALA A 94 12.75 -0.72 -7.83
C ALA A 94 12.61 0.13 -9.10
N GLY A 95 12.08 -0.43 -10.19
CA GLY A 95 11.79 0.30 -11.42
C GLY A 95 10.77 1.43 -11.23
N LEU A 96 9.84 1.28 -10.28
CA LEU A 96 8.93 2.33 -9.82
C LEU A 96 9.55 3.25 -8.74
N GLU A 97 10.82 3.08 -8.39
CA GLU A 97 11.52 3.83 -7.34
C GLU A 97 10.87 3.77 -5.95
N LEU A 98 10.02 2.76 -5.71
CA LEU A 98 9.31 2.60 -4.44
C LEU A 98 10.25 2.11 -3.33
N VAL A 99 11.10 1.13 -3.64
CA VAL A 99 12.06 0.54 -2.72
C VAL A 99 13.45 0.59 -3.33
N ASN A 100 14.31 1.43 -2.80
CA ASN A 100 15.68 1.58 -3.27
C ASN A 100 16.59 0.47 -2.72
N GLY A 101 17.75 0.25 -3.35
CA GLY A 101 18.81 -0.58 -2.81
C GLY A 101 19.36 -0.04 -1.48
N THR A 102 20.15 -0.86 -0.80
CA THR A 102 20.76 -0.53 0.50
C THR A 102 22.24 -0.13 0.39
N GLY A 103 22.82 -0.23 -0.79
CA GLY A 103 24.21 0.11 -1.08
C GLY A 103 24.57 -0.28 -2.52
N GLU A 104 25.86 -0.29 -2.85
CA GLU A 104 26.35 -0.61 -4.18
C GLU A 104 25.79 -1.94 -4.68
N ASN A 105 24.88 -1.88 -5.68
CA ASN A 105 24.26 -3.04 -6.34
C ASN A 105 23.57 -4.05 -5.38
N LYS A 106 23.19 -3.64 -4.17
CA LYS A 106 22.54 -4.52 -3.19
C LYS A 106 21.14 -4.08 -2.86
N TYR A 107 20.22 -5.03 -2.86
CA TYR A 107 18.83 -4.85 -2.40
C TYR A 107 18.66 -5.23 -0.93
N SER A 108 19.46 -6.14 -0.42
CA SER A 108 19.34 -6.76 0.91
C SER A 108 17.99 -7.44 1.13
N PRO A 109 17.61 -8.42 0.30
CA PRO A 109 16.25 -8.95 0.24
C PRO A 109 15.78 -9.61 1.54
N ILE A 110 16.70 -10.22 2.30
CA ILE A 110 16.39 -10.90 3.58
C ILE A 110 16.42 -9.95 4.79
N ALA A 111 16.86 -8.69 4.62
CA ALA A 111 16.87 -7.74 5.71
C ALA A 111 15.43 -7.38 6.13
N PRO A 112 15.16 -7.18 7.44
CA PRO A 112 13.84 -6.78 7.91
C PRO A 112 13.48 -5.38 7.43
N MET A 113 12.20 -5.15 7.19
CA MET A 113 11.64 -3.82 6.89
C MET A 113 11.25 -3.12 8.18
N THR A 114 11.51 -1.82 8.27
CA THR A 114 11.05 -1.01 9.41
C THR A 114 9.70 -0.35 9.12
N ARG A 115 9.02 0.09 10.18
CA ARG A 115 7.75 0.83 10.09
C ARG A 115 7.93 2.15 9.32
N GLY A 116 9.03 2.86 9.58
CA GLY A 116 9.38 4.09 8.85
C GLY A 116 9.68 3.84 7.37
N SER A 117 10.37 2.74 7.06
CA SER A 117 10.63 2.35 5.67
C SER A 117 9.34 2.08 4.91
N LEU A 118 8.38 1.34 5.49
CA LEU A 118 7.11 1.09 4.82
C LEU A 118 6.30 2.38 4.63
N ALA A 119 6.24 3.26 5.62
CA ALA A 119 5.59 4.56 5.47
C ALA A 119 6.20 5.37 4.30
N THR A 120 7.52 5.34 4.16
CA THR A 120 8.24 5.97 3.03
C THR A 120 7.88 5.35 1.69
N VAL A 121 7.76 4.02 1.62
CA VAL A 121 7.36 3.31 0.39
C VAL A 121 5.94 3.69 -0.02
N LEU A 122 4.98 3.70 0.92
CA LEU A 122 3.60 4.08 0.62
C LEU A 122 3.48 5.57 0.24
N HIS A 123 4.31 6.44 0.84
CA HIS A 123 4.39 7.84 0.42
C HIS A 123 4.91 7.98 -1.02
N ARG A 124 5.96 7.26 -1.39
CA ARG A 124 6.47 7.24 -2.77
C ARG A 124 5.42 6.72 -3.75
N LEU A 125 4.71 5.66 -3.38
CA LEU A 125 3.60 5.12 -4.18
C LEU A 125 2.48 6.16 -4.38
N SER A 126 2.22 6.99 -3.37
CA SER A 126 1.21 8.04 -3.43
C SER A 126 1.63 9.25 -4.23
N GLN A 127 2.94 9.47 -4.41
CA GLN A 127 3.52 10.73 -4.92
C GLN A 127 2.92 11.97 -4.23
N GLY A 128 2.57 11.79 -2.95
CA GLY A 128 1.95 12.82 -2.12
C GLY A 128 2.91 13.95 -1.75
N LYS A 129 2.36 15.01 -1.21
CA LYS A 129 3.17 16.16 -0.75
C LYS A 129 4.12 15.80 0.38
N THR A 130 5.20 16.57 0.51
CA THR A 130 6.29 16.37 1.48
C THR A 130 6.33 17.42 2.60
N ASP A 131 5.41 18.39 2.60
CA ASP A 131 5.41 19.55 3.49
C ASP A 131 4.63 19.36 4.80
N TYR A 132 4.29 18.12 5.14
CA TYR A 132 3.63 17.80 6.41
C TYR A 132 4.63 17.69 7.57
N GLU A 133 4.21 18.16 8.74
CA GLU A 133 4.95 17.95 9.98
C GLU A 133 4.42 16.72 10.72
N SER A 134 5.33 15.91 11.26
CA SER A 134 4.95 14.76 12.07
C SER A 134 4.48 15.21 13.46
N THR A 135 3.38 14.62 13.93
CA THR A 135 2.89 14.79 15.31
C THR A 135 3.56 13.83 16.30
N PHE A 136 4.33 12.85 15.81
CA PHE A 136 5.03 11.89 16.66
C PHE A 136 6.36 12.44 17.16
N LYS A 137 6.60 12.32 18.46
CA LYS A 137 7.79 12.88 19.13
C LYS A 137 9.10 12.15 18.79
N ASP A 138 9.00 10.89 18.36
CA ASP A 138 10.14 10.04 18.00
C ASP A 138 10.47 10.06 16.50
N VAL A 139 9.76 10.87 15.71
CA VAL A 139 10.03 11.07 14.28
C VAL A 139 10.92 12.31 14.13
N ALA A 140 12.23 12.07 14.15
CA ALA A 140 13.23 13.14 14.02
C ALA A 140 13.19 13.76 12.61
N GLN A 141 13.45 15.08 12.54
CA GLN A 141 13.55 15.79 11.28
C GLN A 141 14.81 15.37 10.48
N GLY A 142 14.70 15.41 9.15
CA GLY A 142 15.82 15.12 8.24
C GLY A 142 16.22 13.64 8.17
N ARG A 143 15.41 12.73 8.69
CA ARG A 143 15.59 11.29 8.50
C ARG A 143 14.90 10.86 7.22
N TYR A 144 15.32 9.75 6.62
CA TYR A 144 14.76 9.23 5.37
C TYR A 144 13.25 8.92 5.44
N TYR A 145 12.74 8.66 6.63
CA TYR A 145 11.33 8.34 6.88
C TYR A 145 10.48 9.54 7.31
N THR A 146 11.08 10.69 7.61
CA THR A 146 10.39 11.84 8.22
C THR A 146 9.15 12.27 7.41
N GLU A 147 9.33 12.53 6.12
CA GLU A 147 8.26 12.96 5.21
C GLU A 147 7.22 11.86 5.00
N GLY A 148 7.68 10.62 4.81
CA GLY A 148 6.80 9.47 4.61
C GLY A 148 5.90 9.20 5.82
N VAL A 149 6.43 9.29 7.03
CA VAL A 149 5.64 9.11 8.26
C VAL A 149 4.66 10.26 8.46
N ALA A 150 5.09 11.52 8.23
CA ALA A 150 4.23 12.68 8.36
C ALA A 150 3.06 12.63 7.38
N TRP A 151 3.33 12.32 6.10
CA TRP A 151 2.29 12.12 5.09
C TRP A 151 1.35 10.97 5.46
N ALA A 152 1.89 9.81 5.83
CA ALA A 152 1.09 8.62 6.11
C ALA A 152 0.17 8.82 7.33
N ALA A 153 0.61 9.59 8.34
CA ALA A 153 -0.21 9.99 9.47
C ALA A 153 -1.33 10.95 9.05
N LYS A 154 -1.00 11.99 8.26
CA LYS A 154 -1.97 12.96 7.71
C LYS A 154 -3.03 12.26 6.84
N ALA A 155 -2.61 11.33 6.01
CA ALA A 155 -3.49 10.55 5.13
C ALA A 155 -4.26 9.42 5.85
N GLY A 156 -4.02 9.20 7.16
CA GLY A 156 -4.69 8.15 7.93
C GLY A 156 -4.21 6.72 7.62
N VAL A 157 -3.13 6.57 6.86
CA VAL A 157 -2.55 5.27 6.48
C VAL A 157 -1.82 4.62 7.65
N VAL A 158 -1.16 5.41 8.49
CA VAL A 158 -0.51 4.92 9.70
C VAL A 158 -1.11 5.52 10.97
N LYS A 159 -0.94 4.76 12.05
CA LYS A 159 -1.14 5.22 13.42
C LYS A 159 0.11 4.93 14.22
N GLY A 160 0.37 5.69 15.27
CA GLY A 160 1.42 5.41 16.22
C GLY A 160 1.14 4.12 17.01
N ILE A 161 2.15 3.63 17.71
CA ILE A 161 1.98 2.62 18.77
C ILE A 161 1.32 3.26 20.02
N THR A 162 1.49 4.59 20.15
CA THR A 162 0.70 5.48 21.00
C THR A 162 0.37 6.75 20.21
N ASP A 163 -0.39 7.67 20.80
CA ASP A 163 -0.70 8.95 20.16
C ASP A 163 0.54 9.81 19.88
N GLU A 164 1.63 9.59 20.61
CA GLU A 164 2.86 10.37 20.53
C GLU A 164 4.05 9.64 19.90
N ILE A 165 3.99 8.29 19.80
CA ILE A 165 5.12 7.44 19.41
C ILE A 165 4.74 6.61 18.17
N PHE A 166 5.53 6.75 17.12
CA PHE A 166 5.38 5.96 15.88
C PHE A 166 6.28 4.72 15.85
N ALA A 167 7.45 4.77 16.46
CA ALA A 167 8.52 3.78 16.41
C ALA A 167 9.04 3.51 14.98
N PRO A 168 9.61 4.52 14.28
CA PRO A 168 9.98 4.41 12.88
C PRO A 168 11.07 3.37 12.59
N GLU A 169 11.99 3.16 13.53
CA GLU A 169 13.09 2.20 13.39
C GLU A 169 12.73 0.77 13.84
N GLN A 170 11.54 0.58 14.43
CA GLN A 170 11.07 -0.76 14.79
C GLN A 170 10.75 -1.56 13.53
N THR A 171 11.15 -2.84 13.51
CA THR A 171 10.76 -3.78 12.46
C THR A 171 9.24 -3.93 12.41
N ILE A 172 8.71 -4.10 11.20
CA ILE A 172 7.26 -4.22 10.99
C ILE A 172 6.86 -5.69 10.94
N THR A 173 5.73 -6.02 11.58
CA THR A 173 5.15 -7.36 11.48
C THR A 173 4.24 -7.51 10.26
N ARG A 174 3.94 -8.75 9.89
CA ARG A 174 3.07 -9.09 8.76
C ARG A 174 1.66 -8.51 8.93
N GLU A 175 1.10 -8.57 10.14
CA GLU A 175 -0.20 -7.96 10.43
C GLU A 175 -0.17 -6.43 10.39
N GLN A 176 0.91 -5.80 10.88
CA GLN A 176 1.07 -4.35 10.79
C GLN A 176 1.17 -3.88 9.34
N LEU A 177 1.95 -4.57 8.51
CA LEU A 177 2.05 -4.31 7.09
C LEU A 177 0.67 -4.41 6.42
N ALA A 178 -0.06 -5.51 6.66
CA ALA A 178 -1.38 -5.73 6.08
C ALA A 178 -2.37 -4.61 6.44
N VAL A 179 -2.37 -4.14 7.69
CA VAL A 179 -3.22 -3.02 8.12
C VAL A 179 -2.84 -1.71 7.42
N MET A 180 -1.55 -1.41 7.27
CA MET A 180 -1.11 -0.22 6.55
C MET A 180 -1.51 -0.27 5.08
N MET A 181 -1.36 -1.42 4.42
CA MET A 181 -1.78 -1.62 3.03
C MET A 181 -3.30 -1.51 2.87
N ALA A 182 -4.09 -2.09 3.76
CA ALA A 182 -5.55 -1.99 3.72
C ALA A 182 -6.04 -0.54 3.92
N ARG A 183 -5.39 0.22 4.80
CA ARG A 183 -5.70 1.65 4.97
C ARG A 183 -5.33 2.47 3.73
N TYR A 184 -4.19 2.18 3.12
CA TYR A 184 -3.81 2.80 1.85
C TYR A 184 -4.81 2.46 0.74
N ALA A 185 -5.22 1.20 0.64
CA ALA A 185 -6.25 0.75 -0.30
C ALA A 185 -7.57 1.53 -0.13
N LYS A 186 -8.01 1.71 1.12
CA LYS A 186 -9.20 2.50 1.43
C LYS A 186 -9.02 3.96 1.01
N LEU A 187 -7.86 4.57 1.30
CA LEU A 187 -7.54 5.95 0.92
C LEU A 187 -7.69 6.16 -0.59
N VAL A 188 -7.19 5.22 -1.41
CA VAL A 188 -7.29 5.30 -2.88
C VAL A 188 -8.63 4.80 -3.43
N GLY A 189 -9.61 4.53 -2.58
CA GLY A 189 -10.99 4.23 -2.95
C GLY A 189 -11.30 2.77 -3.24
N LEU A 190 -10.40 1.83 -2.93
CA LEU A 190 -10.70 0.41 -3.03
C LEU A 190 -11.73 -0.02 -1.96
N ASN A 191 -12.52 -1.03 -2.28
CA ASN A 191 -13.39 -1.65 -1.28
C ASN A 191 -12.56 -2.52 -0.34
N THR A 192 -12.48 -2.12 0.93
CA THR A 192 -11.70 -2.84 1.95
C THR A 192 -12.56 -3.65 2.90
N LYS A 193 -13.84 -3.90 2.54
CA LYS A 193 -14.68 -4.85 3.28
C LYS A 193 -14.02 -6.23 3.24
N ALA A 194 -13.90 -6.86 4.39
CA ALA A 194 -13.29 -8.17 4.56
C ALA A 194 -14.19 -9.10 5.39
N ASP A 195 -14.04 -10.41 5.17
CA ASP A 195 -14.63 -11.45 6.00
C ASP A 195 -13.50 -12.10 6.83
N ALA A 196 -13.59 -11.95 8.15
CA ALA A 196 -12.62 -12.54 9.09
C ALA A 196 -12.45 -14.06 8.90
N LYS A 197 -13.46 -14.76 8.37
CA LYS A 197 -13.38 -16.21 8.03
C LYS A 197 -12.28 -16.52 7.00
N ALA A 198 -11.78 -15.53 6.27
CA ALA A 198 -10.63 -15.71 5.38
C ALA A 198 -9.39 -16.22 6.14
N LEU A 199 -9.32 -16.01 7.46
CA LEU A 199 -8.23 -16.44 8.32
C LEU A 199 -8.39 -17.88 8.82
N ASP A 200 -9.59 -18.46 8.79
CA ASP A 200 -9.89 -19.81 9.30
C ASP A 200 -9.12 -20.93 8.57
N ARG A 201 -8.61 -20.64 7.38
CA ARG A 201 -7.78 -21.57 6.60
C ARG A 201 -6.35 -21.69 7.13
N PHE A 202 -5.93 -20.84 8.06
CA PHE A 202 -4.61 -20.87 8.66
C PHE A 202 -4.69 -21.40 10.08
N THR A 203 -3.77 -22.30 10.42
CA THR A 203 -3.70 -22.94 11.74
C THR A 203 -3.41 -21.96 12.89
N ASP A 204 -2.86 -20.79 12.54
CA ASP A 204 -2.50 -19.69 13.43
C ASP A 204 -3.25 -18.39 13.10
N GLY A 205 -4.36 -18.49 12.36
CA GLY A 205 -5.17 -17.32 11.99
C GLY A 205 -5.71 -16.55 13.19
N ASP A 206 -6.01 -17.25 14.30
CA ASP A 206 -6.45 -16.70 15.57
C ASP A 206 -5.35 -15.96 16.36
N ALA A 207 -4.08 -16.15 16.01
CA ALA A 207 -2.97 -15.36 16.55
C ALA A 207 -2.92 -13.93 16.00
N THR A 208 -3.73 -13.61 14.98
CA THR A 208 -3.86 -12.25 14.46
C THR A 208 -4.44 -11.32 15.52
N GLY A 209 -3.77 -10.21 15.79
CA GLY A 209 -4.26 -9.20 16.73
C GLY A 209 -5.66 -8.71 16.34
N THR A 210 -6.57 -8.57 17.30
CA THR A 210 -7.97 -8.16 17.05
C THR A 210 -8.08 -6.86 16.27
N TRP A 211 -7.13 -5.94 16.46
CA TRP A 211 -7.01 -4.67 15.74
C TRP A 211 -6.60 -4.83 14.27
N ALA A 212 -6.03 -5.98 13.91
CA ALA A 212 -5.47 -6.26 12.58
C ALA A 212 -6.34 -7.19 11.73
N VAL A 213 -7.33 -7.86 12.32
CA VAL A 213 -8.15 -8.89 11.65
C VAL A 213 -8.70 -8.41 10.31
N ASP A 214 -9.33 -7.24 10.26
CA ASP A 214 -9.94 -6.74 9.02
C ASP A 214 -8.88 -6.48 7.93
N GLY A 215 -7.77 -5.85 8.28
CA GLY A 215 -6.69 -5.56 7.33
C GLY A 215 -6.00 -6.82 6.81
N VAL A 216 -5.74 -7.78 7.71
CA VAL A 216 -5.13 -9.07 7.37
C VAL A 216 -6.08 -9.90 6.50
N ALA A 217 -7.36 -10.01 6.89
CA ALA A 217 -8.38 -10.72 6.12
C ALA A 217 -8.54 -10.12 4.72
N TRP A 218 -8.57 -8.77 4.60
CA TRP A 218 -8.63 -8.10 3.31
C TRP A 218 -7.42 -8.44 2.42
N CYS A 219 -6.21 -8.36 2.97
CA CYS A 219 -5.00 -8.72 2.22
C CYS A 219 -4.97 -10.18 1.79
N VAL A 220 -5.49 -11.09 2.64
CA VAL A 220 -5.61 -12.52 2.34
C VAL A 220 -6.63 -12.77 1.22
N GLN A 221 -7.82 -12.17 1.31
CA GLN A 221 -8.89 -12.32 0.31
C GLN A 221 -8.48 -11.80 -1.07
N ASN A 222 -7.67 -10.73 -1.11
CA ASN A 222 -7.18 -10.15 -2.36
C ASN A 222 -5.85 -10.77 -2.84
N GLY A 223 -5.37 -11.83 -2.17
CA GLY A 223 -4.15 -12.54 -2.57
C GLY A 223 -2.85 -11.77 -2.35
N ILE A 224 -2.91 -10.61 -1.67
CA ILE A 224 -1.75 -9.76 -1.35
C ILE A 224 -0.89 -10.46 -0.29
N LEU A 225 -1.52 -10.89 0.82
CA LEU A 225 -0.88 -11.66 1.86
C LEU A 225 -1.19 -13.14 1.68
N LYS A 226 -0.16 -13.97 1.60
CA LYS A 226 -0.26 -15.44 1.53
C LYS A 226 0.43 -16.08 2.74
N GLY A 227 0.08 -17.32 3.03
CA GLY A 227 0.75 -18.09 4.07
C GLY A 227 2.22 -18.36 3.77
N LYS A 228 2.95 -18.76 4.81
CA LYS A 228 4.39 -19.13 4.74
C LYS A 228 4.63 -20.62 4.47
N GLY A 229 3.59 -21.40 4.25
CA GLY A 229 3.61 -22.85 4.15
C GLY A 229 2.99 -23.53 5.38
N ASN A 230 2.68 -24.82 5.26
CA ASN A 230 2.03 -25.62 6.32
C ASN A 230 0.76 -24.96 6.89
N ASP A 231 0.01 -24.24 6.04
CA ASP A 231 -1.20 -23.51 6.42
C ASP A 231 -1.00 -22.51 7.57
N THR A 232 0.20 -21.91 7.67
CA THR A 232 0.50 -20.85 8.64
C THR A 232 0.49 -19.47 7.98
N LEU A 233 -0.01 -18.48 8.70
CA LEU A 233 -0.05 -17.07 8.32
C LEU A 233 1.14 -16.27 8.89
N ASP A 234 1.53 -16.61 10.11
CA ASP A 234 2.62 -15.99 10.86
C ASP A 234 2.41 -14.47 11.08
N PRO A 235 1.26 -14.04 11.63
CA PRO A 235 0.85 -12.62 11.62
C PRO A 235 1.82 -11.71 12.38
N THR A 236 2.46 -12.22 13.43
CA THR A 236 3.38 -11.46 14.29
C THR A 236 4.84 -11.54 13.87
N ALA A 237 5.16 -12.34 12.83
CA ALA A 237 6.52 -12.42 12.32
C ALA A 237 6.94 -11.12 11.63
N GLU A 238 8.21 -10.77 11.76
CA GLU A 238 8.82 -9.67 11.02
C GLU A 238 8.80 -9.92 9.51
N VAL A 239 8.72 -8.84 8.74
CA VAL A 239 8.65 -8.90 7.26
C VAL A 239 9.99 -8.52 6.69
N THR A 240 10.46 -9.30 5.73
CA THR A 240 11.66 -8.97 4.96
C THR A 240 11.36 -8.00 3.82
N ARG A 241 12.38 -7.33 3.31
CA ARG A 241 12.28 -6.42 2.17
C ARG A 241 11.77 -7.14 0.91
N ALA A 242 12.18 -8.41 0.70
CA ALA A 242 11.67 -9.24 -0.40
C ALA A 242 10.18 -9.55 -0.24
N GLU A 243 9.72 -9.88 0.96
CA GLU A 243 8.28 -10.12 1.22
C GLU A 243 7.45 -8.86 0.96
N VAL A 244 7.94 -7.69 1.38
CA VAL A 244 7.27 -6.40 1.11
C VAL A 244 7.19 -6.14 -0.39
N ALA A 245 8.27 -6.35 -1.16
CA ALA A 245 8.25 -6.19 -2.61
C ALA A 245 7.17 -7.07 -3.27
N VAL A 246 7.08 -8.33 -2.89
CA VAL A 246 6.07 -9.26 -3.42
C VAL A 246 4.65 -8.87 -3.01
N MET A 247 4.44 -8.33 -1.82
CA MET A 247 3.12 -7.87 -1.39
C MET A 247 2.71 -6.59 -2.13
N LEU A 248 3.64 -5.69 -2.41
CA LEU A 248 3.40 -4.49 -3.24
C LEU A 248 3.12 -4.85 -4.70
N ASP A 249 3.83 -5.83 -5.28
CA ASP A 249 3.58 -6.31 -6.65
C ASP A 249 2.20 -6.95 -6.82
N ARG A 250 1.66 -7.53 -5.74
CA ARG A 250 0.30 -8.11 -5.73
C ARG A 250 -0.81 -7.11 -5.43
N PHE A 251 -0.43 -5.95 -4.90
CA PHE A 251 -1.35 -4.86 -4.60
C PHE A 251 -1.73 -4.08 -5.85
#